data_c59d7b2c54b73bbdf14f6143cacb38ae
#
_entry.id   c59d7b2c54b73bbdf14f6143cacb38ae
#
_cell.length_a   1.000
_cell.length_b   1.000
_cell.length_c   1.000
_cell.angle_alpha   90.00
_cell.angle_beta   90.00
_cell.angle_gamma   90.00
#
_symmetry.space_group_name_H-M   'P 1'
#
loop_
_entity.id
_entity.type
_entity.pdbx_description
1 polymer ?
#
loop_
_entity_poly.entity_id
_entity_poly.type
_entity_poly.pdbx_seq_one_letter_code
_entity_poly.pdbx_strand_id
1 'polypeptide(L)'
;MFSATLNLFRVKETRNKILFTLFGIFLFRVGSYLPIPGVDADVLKAQDSAGLFGIFNTFAGGALQQFSVFAMGIMPYITASIVIQLMQMDVIPTLTEWSKQGEVGQKKTQKLTRVLAIILAFVQSLIMSYGFNNAYHGLIKDTSILGFITVAVVLTAGTALLLWLGDQISQYGVGNGVSIIILAGIIARLPMEFIQVYESQIKDAENLTLAILKVVIVAIIVIGIVAAVVYMQEAIRKIPIQYSQQRAGRRMLGARSTYLPLKVNSAGVIPVIFAIAFLQLPRTIAIFAPNNEKLQRIVSYFDFSHVLGLTLYVVLIIAFCYFYVMVQVNPEKMADNLRKQGSFVPGVRPGKKTEQYITGILYRLTFVGSIFLAAVSVLPTIFTSIAKLPASVQIGGTSLIIVVSVALETVKQLNTQLTEKNYRSFITGRKGGK
;
A
#
# COMPACT_ATOMS: atom_id res chain seq x y z
N MET A 1 -16.03 14.48 14.56
CA MET A 1 -15.37 14.28 13.27
C MET A 1 -15.95 15.14 12.15
N PHE A 2 -17.25 15.15 11.90
CA PHE A 2 -17.88 15.96 10.82
C PHE A 2 -17.57 17.46 10.87
N SER A 3 -17.53 18.07 12.04
CA SER A 3 -17.17 19.49 12.20
C SER A 3 -15.71 19.79 11.87
N ALA A 4 -14.81 18.83 12.09
CA ALA A 4 -13.40 18.97 11.74
C ALA A 4 -13.19 18.88 10.21
N THR A 5 -13.94 18.02 9.51
CA THR A 5 -13.86 17.89 8.04
C THR A 5 -14.43 19.13 7.33
N LEU A 6 -15.49 19.75 7.85
CA LEU A 6 -16.01 21.02 7.31
C LEU A 6 -15.00 22.18 7.43
N ASN A 7 -14.21 22.19 8.49
CA ASN A 7 -13.15 23.19 8.68
C ASN A 7 -11.96 22.99 7.72
N LEU A 8 -11.73 21.77 7.21
CA LEU A 8 -10.71 21.48 6.19
C LEU A 8 -10.93 22.27 4.89
N PHE A 9 -12.18 22.40 4.46
CA PHE A 9 -12.54 23.14 3.25
C PHE A 9 -12.52 24.68 3.42
N ARG A 10 -12.56 25.20 4.66
CA ARG A 10 -12.50 26.64 4.93
C ARG A 10 -11.09 27.21 4.76
N VAL A 11 -10.04 26.41 4.94
CA VAL A 11 -8.64 26.86 4.78
C VAL A 11 -8.25 26.77 3.30
N LYS A 12 -8.04 27.91 2.64
CA LYS A 12 -7.74 28.02 1.19
C LYS A 12 -6.60 27.09 0.72
N GLU A 13 -5.52 27.00 1.49
CA GLU A 13 -4.39 26.13 1.10
C GLU A 13 -4.72 24.63 1.20
N THR A 14 -5.43 24.21 2.24
CA THR A 14 -5.86 22.82 2.41
C THR A 14 -6.85 22.42 1.31
N ARG A 15 -7.78 23.34 0.99
CA ARG A 15 -8.70 23.16 -0.13
C ARG A 15 -7.96 23.00 -1.45
N ASN A 16 -6.98 23.84 -1.73
CA ASN A 16 -6.18 23.73 -2.98
C ASN A 16 -5.43 22.40 -3.05
N LYS A 17 -4.87 21.91 -1.95
CA LYS A 17 -4.20 20.60 -1.89
C LYS A 17 -5.18 19.46 -2.16
N ILE A 18 -6.37 19.50 -1.56
CA ILE A 18 -7.42 18.51 -1.79
C ILE A 18 -7.86 18.53 -3.26
N LEU A 19 -8.12 19.72 -3.82
CA LEU A 19 -8.51 19.85 -5.23
C LEU A 19 -7.41 19.34 -6.18
N PHE A 20 -6.14 19.61 -5.87
CA PHE A 20 -5.01 19.10 -6.65
C PHE A 20 -4.96 17.57 -6.61
N THR A 21 -5.17 16.96 -5.43
CA THR A 21 -5.23 15.51 -5.28
C THR A 21 -6.37 14.91 -6.09
N LEU A 22 -7.57 15.49 -6.01
CA LEU A 22 -8.73 15.05 -6.80
C LEU A 22 -8.48 15.20 -8.31
N PHE A 23 -7.83 16.27 -8.74
CA PHE A 23 -7.42 16.44 -10.14
C PHE A 23 -6.41 15.37 -10.57
N GLY A 24 -5.44 15.02 -9.72
CA GLY A 24 -4.51 13.92 -9.97
C GLY A 24 -5.22 12.56 -10.12
N ILE A 25 -6.19 12.27 -9.25
CA ILE A 25 -7.02 11.07 -9.34
C ILE A 25 -7.84 11.05 -10.64
N PHE A 26 -8.39 12.20 -11.03
CA PHE A 26 -9.11 12.33 -12.30
C PHE A 26 -8.20 12.04 -13.52
N LEU A 27 -6.99 12.60 -13.55
CA LEU A 27 -6.01 12.31 -14.60
C LEU A 27 -5.62 10.82 -14.63
N PHE A 28 -5.42 10.20 -13.47
CA PHE A 28 -5.20 8.76 -13.36
C PHE A 28 -6.37 7.98 -13.98
N ARG A 29 -7.59 8.41 -13.69
CA ARG A 29 -8.78 7.72 -14.20
C ARG A 29 -8.94 7.85 -15.70
N VAL A 30 -8.69 9.04 -16.26
CA VAL A 30 -8.68 9.25 -17.72
C VAL A 30 -7.66 8.36 -18.42
N GLY A 31 -6.43 8.31 -17.91
CA GLY A 31 -5.37 7.47 -18.47
C GLY A 31 -5.63 5.97 -18.35
N SER A 32 -6.42 5.54 -17.37
CA SER A 32 -6.84 4.12 -17.22
C SER A 32 -7.80 3.65 -18.30
N TYR A 33 -8.42 4.57 -19.04
CA TYR A 33 -9.31 4.26 -20.16
C TYR A 33 -8.69 4.54 -21.54
N LEU A 34 -7.47 5.06 -21.60
CA LEU A 34 -6.76 5.30 -22.85
C LEU A 34 -6.16 3.98 -23.38
N PRO A 35 -6.74 3.36 -24.44
CA PRO A 35 -6.21 2.11 -24.95
C PRO A 35 -4.86 2.32 -25.64
N ILE A 36 -4.02 1.28 -25.64
CA ILE A 36 -2.73 1.31 -26.34
C ILE A 36 -2.99 1.14 -27.83
N PRO A 37 -2.42 1.96 -28.71
CA PRO A 37 -2.54 1.78 -30.16
C PRO A 37 -2.04 0.40 -30.60
N GLY A 38 -2.79 -0.28 -31.46
CA GLY A 38 -2.42 -1.60 -31.98
C GLY A 38 -2.76 -2.79 -31.07
N VAL A 39 -3.47 -2.58 -29.96
CA VAL A 39 -3.96 -3.63 -29.06
C VAL A 39 -5.47 -3.73 -29.12
N ASP A 40 -5.98 -4.96 -29.18
CA ASP A 40 -7.42 -5.25 -29.15
C ASP A 40 -7.82 -5.67 -27.72
N ALA A 41 -8.30 -4.71 -26.93
CA ALA A 41 -8.67 -4.94 -25.55
C ALA A 41 -9.95 -5.78 -25.37
N ASP A 42 -10.77 -5.96 -26.40
CA ASP A 42 -12.02 -6.71 -26.30
C ASP A 42 -11.77 -8.20 -26.04
N VAL A 43 -10.63 -8.72 -26.50
CA VAL A 43 -10.16 -10.07 -26.19
C VAL A 43 -9.99 -10.31 -24.69
N LEU A 44 -9.57 -9.28 -23.93
CA LEU A 44 -9.37 -9.37 -22.47
C LEU A 44 -10.67 -9.17 -21.68
N LYS A 45 -11.62 -8.39 -22.21
CA LYS A 45 -12.92 -8.16 -21.54
C LYS A 45 -13.78 -9.42 -21.46
N ALA A 46 -13.61 -10.35 -22.42
CA ALA A 46 -14.33 -11.62 -22.45
C ALA A 46 -13.80 -12.65 -21.44
N GLN A 47 -12.68 -12.37 -20.78
CA GLN A 47 -12.05 -13.30 -19.85
C GLN A 47 -12.44 -13.01 -18.40
N ASP A 48 -12.70 -14.09 -17.65
CA ASP A 48 -12.93 -14.01 -16.22
C ASP A 48 -11.69 -13.40 -15.51
N SER A 49 -11.93 -12.38 -14.72
CA SER A 49 -10.89 -11.68 -13.92
C SER A 49 -10.40 -12.53 -12.74
N ALA A 50 -10.33 -13.86 -12.91
CA ALA A 50 -9.94 -14.79 -11.86
C ALA A 50 -8.40 -14.85 -11.69
N GLY A 51 -7.96 -15.10 -10.49
CA GLY A 51 -6.55 -15.36 -10.18
C GLY A 51 -5.65 -14.13 -10.24
N LEU A 52 -4.48 -14.31 -10.84
CA LEU A 52 -3.42 -13.30 -10.87
C LEU A 52 -3.79 -12.06 -11.67
N PHE A 53 -4.50 -12.24 -12.78
CA PHE A 53 -5.01 -11.16 -13.61
C PHE A 53 -5.91 -10.22 -12.82
N GLY A 54 -6.81 -10.78 -11.98
CA GLY A 54 -7.69 -9.99 -11.12
C GLY A 54 -6.93 -9.12 -10.10
N ILE A 55 -5.85 -9.67 -9.49
CA ILE A 55 -5.03 -8.92 -8.53
C ILE A 55 -4.30 -7.76 -9.21
N PHE A 56 -3.61 -8.01 -10.34
CA PHE A 56 -2.96 -6.96 -11.12
C PHE A 56 -3.96 -5.90 -11.55
N ASN A 57 -5.11 -6.32 -12.04
CA ASN A 57 -6.16 -5.43 -12.49
C ASN A 57 -6.73 -4.57 -11.35
N THR A 58 -6.75 -5.10 -10.12
CA THR A 58 -7.18 -4.34 -8.92
C THR A 58 -6.20 -3.22 -8.58
N PHE A 59 -4.90 -3.50 -8.58
CA PHE A 59 -3.88 -2.47 -8.33
C PHE A 59 -3.75 -1.47 -9.48
N ALA A 60 -4.02 -1.88 -10.71
CA ALA A 60 -4.08 -1.01 -11.88
C ALA A 60 -5.41 -0.23 -12.00
N GLY A 61 -6.37 -0.45 -11.09
CA GLY A 61 -7.67 0.26 -11.11
C GLY A 61 -8.58 -0.10 -12.29
N GLY A 62 -8.46 -1.32 -12.82
CA GLY A 62 -9.19 -1.78 -14.01
C GLY A 62 -8.48 -1.49 -15.34
N ALA A 63 -7.33 -0.78 -15.28
CA ALA A 63 -6.58 -0.39 -16.49
C ALA A 63 -6.01 -1.59 -17.26
N LEU A 64 -5.75 -2.72 -16.58
CA LEU A 64 -5.25 -3.93 -17.22
C LEU A 64 -6.31 -4.62 -18.07
N GLN A 65 -7.55 -4.65 -17.62
CA GLN A 65 -8.66 -5.25 -18.38
C GLN A 65 -8.92 -4.52 -19.71
N GLN A 66 -8.58 -3.24 -19.75
CA GLN A 66 -8.68 -2.43 -20.97
C GLN A 66 -7.35 -2.33 -21.72
N PHE A 67 -6.31 -2.99 -21.25
CA PHE A 67 -4.94 -2.88 -21.72
C PHE A 67 -4.55 -1.43 -22.04
N SER A 68 -4.84 -0.55 -21.10
CA SER A 68 -4.62 0.88 -21.23
C SER A 68 -3.15 1.26 -20.99
N VAL A 69 -2.81 2.51 -21.28
CA VAL A 69 -1.47 3.07 -21.03
C VAL A 69 -1.03 2.86 -19.57
N PHE A 70 -1.97 2.81 -18.61
CA PHE A 70 -1.70 2.58 -17.19
C PHE A 70 -1.89 1.12 -16.75
N ALA A 71 -1.93 0.15 -17.69
CA ALA A 71 -2.16 -1.26 -17.37
C ALA A 71 -1.13 -1.85 -16.39
N MET A 72 0.13 -1.43 -16.44
CA MET A 72 1.16 -1.84 -15.48
C MET A 72 0.98 -1.20 -14.10
N GLY A 73 0.24 -0.10 -14.00
CA GLY A 73 0.03 0.63 -12.75
C GLY A 73 1.33 1.05 -12.08
N ILE A 74 1.36 0.97 -10.74
CA ILE A 74 2.51 1.33 -9.89
C ILE A 74 3.30 0.09 -9.45
N MET A 75 2.92 -1.13 -9.87
CA MET A 75 3.56 -2.37 -9.43
C MET A 75 5.08 -2.41 -9.66
N PRO A 76 5.64 -1.96 -10.80
CA PRO A 76 7.09 -1.92 -10.99
C PRO A 76 7.82 -1.06 -9.96
N TYR A 77 7.20 0.04 -9.53
CA TYR A 77 7.76 0.90 -8.49
C TYR A 77 7.73 0.23 -7.11
N ILE A 78 6.66 -0.48 -6.79
CA ILE A 78 6.58 -1.25 -5.53
C ILE A 78 7.69 -2.28 -5.50
N THR A 79 7.87 -3.05 -6.57
CA THR A 79 8.94 -4.04 -6.69
C THR A 79 10.33 -3.40 -6.55
N ALA A 80 10.58 -2.28 -7.24
CA ALA A 80 11.83 -1.54 -7.13
C ALA A 80 12.09 -1.05 -5.70
N SER A 81 11.05 -0.54 -5.03
CA SER A 81 11.13 -0.06 -3.66
C SER A 81 11.50 -1.18 -2.68
N ILE A 82 10.92 -2.37 -2.86
CA ILE A 82 11.27 -3.57 -2.07
C ILE A 82 12.74 -3.92 -2.25
N VAL A 83 13.19 -4.03 -3.50
CA VAL A 83 14.58 -4.40 -3.82
C VAL A 83 15.55 -3.40 -3.20
N ILE A 84 15.31 -2.10 -3.35
CA ILE A 84 16.19 -1.07 -2.78
C ILE A 84 16.18 -1.09 -1.25
N GLN A 85 15.01 -1.29 -0.61
CA GLN A 85 14.93 -1.39 0.86
C GLN A 85 15.66 -2.62 1.39
N LEU A 86 15.55 -3.77 0.71
CA LEU A 86 16.31 -4.97 1.06
C LEU A 86 17.82 -4.73 0.92
N MET A 87 18.25 -4.07 -0.15
CA MET A 87 19.67 -3.76 -0.39
C MET A 87 20.25 -2.74 0.57
N GLN A 88 19.40 -1.91 1.21
CA GLN A 88 19.83 -0.95 2.24
C GLN A 88 20.19 -1.61 3.58
N MET A 89 19.84 -2.88 3.80
CA MET A 89 20.15 -3.61 5.03
C MET A 89 21.52 -4.30 4.96
N ASP A 90 22.58 -3.50 5.00
CA ASP A 90 23.99 -3.93 5.02
C ASP A 90 24.40 -4.85 3.85
N VAL A 91 23.56 -4.97 2.80
CA VAL A 91 23.90 -5.73 1.58
C VAL A 91 24.81 -4.88 0.69
N ILE A 92 24.46 -3.61 0.49
CA ILE A 92 25.29 -2.67 -0.28
C ILE A 92 25.70 -1.52 0.64
N PRO A 93 27.01 -1.39 0.99
CA PRO A 93 27.50 -0.40 1.95
C PRO A 93 27.10 1.04 1.59
N THR A 94 27.14 1.41 0.32
CA THR A 94 26.76 2.76 -0.13
C THR A 94 25.28 3.08 0.12
N LEU A 95 24.37 2.10 -0.04
CA LEU A 95 22.95 2.29 0.22
C LEU A 95 22.67 2.35 1.73
N THR A 96 23.40 1.59 2.51
CA THR A 96 23.35 1.65 3.98
C THR A 96 23.82 3.01 4.49
N GLU A 97 24.88 3.57 3.92
CA GLU A 97 25.34 4.92 4.25
C GLU A 97 24.28 5.98 3.91
N TRP A 98 23.62 5.87 2.75
CA TRP A 98 22.55 6.80 2.40
C TRP A 98 21.38 6.72 3.39
N SER A 99 21.04 5.54 3.89
CA SER A 99 19.98 5.40 4.92
C SER A 99 20.31 6.15 6.21
N LYS A 100 21.62 6.34 6.51
CA LYS A 100 22.12 7.06 7.68
C LYS A 100 22.19 8.59 7.46
N GLN A 101 22.24 9.08 6.21
CA GLN A 101 22.39 10.49 5.85
C GLN A 101 21.10 11.34 5.99
N GLY A 102 19.99 10.80 6.51
CA GLY A 102 18.74 11.53 6.69
C GLY A 102 18.06 11.93 5.37
N GLU A 103 17.58 13.17 5.26
CA GLU A 103 16.82 13.62 4.08
C GLU A 103 17.60 13.58 2.77
N VAL A 104 18.90 13.89 2.81
CA VAL A 104 19.76 13.89 1.61
C VAL A 104 19.90 12.46 1.06
N GLY A 105 20.11 11.50 1.96
CA GLY A 105 20.20 10.10 1.60
C GLY A 105 18.87 9.55 1.08
N GLN A 106 17.75 9.93 1.72
CA GLN A 106 16.41 9.54 1.25
C GLN A 106 16.13 10.03 -0.17
N LYS A 107 16.50 11.26 -0.52
CA LYS A 107 16.36 11.80 -1.90
C LYS A 107 17.17 10.98 -2.91
N LYS A 108 18.41 10.59 -2.56
CA LYS A 108 19.25 9.73 -3.42
C LYS A 108 18.61 8.36 -3.61
N THR A 109 18.15 7.76 -2.54
CA THR A 109 17.45 6.45 -2.57
C THR A 109 16.20 6.51 -3.44
N GLN A 110 15.35 7.53 -3.26
CA GLN A 110 14.14 7.70 -4.07
C GLN A 110 14.47 7.85 -5.56
N LYS A 111 15.53 8.61 -5.91
CA LYS A 111 15.96 8.73 -7.29
C LYS A 111 16.38 7.39 -7.89
N LEU A 112 17.17 6.61 -7.14
CA LEU A 112 17.58 5.26 -7.57
C LEU A 112 16.38 4.31 -7.72
N THR A 113 15.45 4.34 -6.77
CA THR A 113 14.21 3.55 -6.84
C THR A 113 13.41 3.87 -8.10
N ARG A 114 13.30 5.14 -8.49
CA ARG A 114 12.58 5.54 -9.73
C ARG A 114 13.27 5.02 -10.98
N VAL A 115 14.59 5.14 -11.07
CA VAL A 115 15.34 4.60 -12.21
C VAL A 115 15.16 3.11 -12.32
N LEU A 116 15.31 2.39 -11.21
CA LEU A 116 15.09 0.94 -11.16
C LEU A 116 13.65 0.58 -11.53
N ALA A 117 12.67 1.35 -11.05
CA ALA A 117 11.25 1.13 -11.37
C ALA A 117 10.97 1.26 -12.87
N ILE A 118 11.58 2.22 -13.57
CA ILE A 118 11.42 2.37 -15.03
C ILE A 118 12.06 1.21 -15.77
N ILE A 119 13.25 0.76 -15.35
CA ILE A 119 13.91 -0.42 -15.94
C ILE A 119 13.05 -1.67 -15.75
N LEU A 120 12.57 -1.89 -14.52
CA LEU A 120 11.69 -3.02 -14.21
C LEU A 120 10.36 -2.91 -14.98
N ALA A 121 9.79 -1.71 -15.11
CA ALA A 121 8.58 -1.49 -15.89
C ALA A 121 8.77 -1.91 -17.35
N PHE A 122 9.91 -1.56 -17.97
CA PHE A 122 10.20 -1.95 -19.34
C PHE A 122 10.32 -3.48 -19.49
N VAL A 123 11.08 -4.11 -18.61
CA VAL A 123 11.23 -5.58 -18.61
C VAL A 123 9.88 -6.28 -18.39
N GLN A 124 9.14 -5.86 -17.36
CA GLN A 124 7.84 -6.45 -17.04
C GLN A 124 6.79 -6.22 -18.13
N SER A 125 6.80 -5.06 -18.80
CA SER A 125 5.87 -4.77 -19.89
C SER A 125 6.18 -5.58 -21.15
N LEU A 126 7.45 -5.87 -21.46
CA LEU A 126 7.82 -6.80 -22.52
C LEU A 126 7.30 -8.21 -22.21
N ILE A 127 7.53 -8.68 -20.98
CA ILE A 127 7.07 -9.99 -20.51
C ILE A 127 5.54 -10.11 -20.64
N MET A 128 4.87 -9.07 -20.15
CA MET A 128 3.41 -9.03 -20.13
C MET A 128 2.83 -8.99 -21.53
N SER A 129 3.37 -8.18 -22.43
CA SER A 129 2.93 -8.07 -23.81
C SER A 129 3.08 -9.40 -24.56
N TYR A 130 4.24 -10.03 -24.46
CA TYR A 130 4.51 -11.32 -25.07
C TYR A 130 3.65 -12.45 -24.46
N GLY A 131 3.58 -12.51 -23.13
CA GLY A 131 2.84 -13.54 -22.42
C GLY A 131 1.35 -13.49 -22.65
N PHE A 132 0.75 -12.30 -22.63
CA PHE A 132 -0.68 -12.14 -22.89
C PHE A 132 -1.04 -12.40 -24.36
N ASN A 133 -0.17 -12.02 -25.30
CA ASN A 133 -0.42 -12.33 -26.69
C ASN A 133 -0.34 -13.85 -26.96
N ASN A 134 0.49 -14.59 -26.25
CA ASN A 134 0.54 -16.07 -26.34
C ASN A 134 -0.66 -16.73 -25.65
N ALA A 135 -1.12 -16.18 -24.53
CA ALA A 135 -2.27 -16.69 -23.80
C ALA A 135 -3.60 -16.34 -24.49
N TYR A 136 -3.67 -15.17 -25.08
CA TYR A 136 -4.86 -14.59 -25.71
C TYR A 136 -4.50 -14.19 -27.14
N HIS A 137 -4.60 -15.14 -28.08
CA HIS A 137 -4.26 -14.91 -29.48
C HIS A 137 -5.09 -13.75 -30.08
N GLY A 138 -4.37 -12.81 -30.71
CA GLY A 138 -5.00 -11.64 -31.35
C GLY A 138 -5.07 -10.37 -30.48
N LEU A 139 -4.49 -10.39 -29.27
CA LEU A 139 -4.42 -9.21 -28.41
C LEU A 139 -3.60 -8.08 -29.06
N ILE A 140 -2.44 -8.40 -29.62
CA ILE A 140 -1.56 -7.45 -30.31
C ILE A 140 -1.66 -7.70 -31.80
N LYS A 141 -2.11 -6.68 -32.55
CA LYS A 141 -2.31 -6.77 -34.02
C LYS A 141 -1.02 -6.99 -34.77
N ASP A 142 0.06 -6.30 -34.33
CA ASP A 142 1.39 -6.43 -34.90
C ASP A 142 2.26 -7.34 -34.03
N THR A 143 2.37 -8.61 -34.43
CA THR A 143 3.16 -9.64 -33.73
C THR A 143 4.66 -9.58 -34.05
N SER A 144 5.14 -8.53 -34.71
CA SER A 144 6.56 -8.30 -34.92
C SER A 144 7.28 -7.93 -33.60
N ILE A 145 8.58 -8.15 -33.56
CA ILE A 145 9.40 -7.73 -32.42
C ILE A 145 9.23 -6.22 -32.15
N LEU A 146 9.08 -5.44 -33.21
CA LEU A 146 8.91 -4.00 -33.12
C LEU A 146 7.55 -3.63 -32.51
N GLY A 147 6.48 -4.39 -32.80
CA GLY A 147 5.16 -4.25 -32.18
C GLY A 147 5.19 -4.46 -30.68
N PHE A 148 5.85 -5.54 -30.20
CA PHE A 148 6.01 -5.79 -28.77
C PHE A 148 6.83 -4.70 -28.06
N ILE A 149 7.92 -4.24 -28.68
CA ILE A 149 8.73 -3.15 -28.13
C ILE A 149 7.91 -1.85 -28.06
N THR A 150 7.11 -1.53 -29.07
CA THR A 150 6.25 -0.34 -29.07
C THR A 150 5.25 -0.38 -27.91
N VAL A 151 4.55 -1.49 -27.73
CA VAL A 151 3.63 -1.69 -26.61
C VAL A 151 4.35 -1.57 -25.27
N ALA A 152 5.54 -2.17 -25.15
CA ALA A 152 6.33 -2.11 -23.93
C ALA A 152 6.80 -0.69 -23.59
N VAL A 153 7.21 0.09 -24.59
CA VAL A 153 7.60 1.51 -24.41
C VAL A 153 6.42 2.34 -23.96
N VAL A 154 5.23 2.15 -24.54
CA VAL A 154 4.01 2.88 -24.15
C VAL A 154 3.61 2.55 -22.72
N LEU A 155 3.62 1.28 -22.32
CA LEU A 155 3.35 0.85 -20.93
C LEU A 155 4.36 1.42 -19.93
N THR A 156 5.63 1.44 -20.33
CA THR A 156 6.71 2.02 -19.50
C THR A 156 6.54 3.52 -19.34
N ALA A 157 6.21 4.23 -20.43
CA ALA A 157 5.91 5.65 -20.39
C ALA A 157 4.69 5.95 -19.49
N GLY A 158 3.66 5.10 -19.55
CA GLY A 158 2.50 5.16 -18.65
C GLY A 158 2.90 5.03 -17.19
N THR A 159 3.72 4.05 -16.84
CA THR A 159 4.24 3.87 -15.48
C THR A 159 5.08 5.08 -15.04
N ALA A 160 5.95 5.60 -15.90
CA ALA A 160 6.74 6.79 -15.60
C ALA A 160 5.86 8.02 -15.33
N LEU A 161 4.79 8.19 -16.11
CA LEU A 161 3.82 9.27 -15.93
C LEU A 161 3.04 9.11 -14.62
N LEU A 162 2.66 7.87 -14.25
CA LEU A 162 2.02 7.60 -12.95
C LEU A 162 2.94 7.90 -11.76
N LEU A 163 4.22 7.57 -11.87
CA LEU A 163 5.21 7.89 -10.84
C LEU A 163 5.38 9.41 -10.69
N TRP A 164 5.48 10.11 -11.80
CA TRP A 164 5.52 11.57 -11.80
C TRP A 164 4.26 12.18 -11.18
N LEU A 165 3.08 11.68 -11.54
CA LEU A 165 1.80 12.11 -10.97
C LEU A 165 1.74 11.86 -9.47
N GLY A 166 2.20 10.70 -9.00
CA GLY A 166 2.31 10.37 -7.59
C GLY A 166 3.24 11.31 -6.82
N ASP A 167 4.37 11.70 -7.43
CA ASP A 167 5.28 12.68 -6.86
C ASP A 167 4.63 14.07 -6.77
N GLN A 168 3.92 14.51 -7.81
CA GLN A 168 3.19 15.79 -7.79
C GLN A 168 2.11 15.80 -6.70
N ILE A 169 1.35 14.71 -6.54
CA ILE A 169 0.36 14.58 -5.46
C ILE A 169 1.05 14.64 -4.09
N SER A 170 2.18 13.97 -3.92
CA SER A 170 2.93 13.99 -2.65
C SER A 170 3.46 15.39 -2.31
N GLN A 171 3.86 16.17 -3.32
CA GLN A 171 4.45 17.48 -3.15
C GLN A 171 3.41 18.60 -2.98
N TYR A 172 2.39 18.62 -3.81
CA TYR A 172 1.39 19.71 -3.88
C TYR A 172 0.00 19.30 -3.39
N GLY A 173 -0.24 18.02 -3.21
CA GLY A 173 -1.51 17.46 -2.75
C GLY A 173 -1.52 17.11 -1.27
N VAL A 174 -2.29 16.09 -0.95
CA VAL A 174 -2.46 15.53 0.39
C VAL A 174 -2.01 14.07 0.41
N GLY A 175 -1.27 13.67 1.43
CA GLY A 175 -0.88 12.29 1.62
C GLY A 175 0.29 11.83 0.73
N ASN A 176 0.53 10.52 0.73
CA ASN A 176 1.49 9.90 -0.17
C ASN A 176 0.82 9.63 -1.52
N GLY A 177 1.28 10.28 -2.58
CA GLY A 177 0.63 10.21 -3.90
C GLY A 177 0.59 8.81 -4.49
N VAL A 178 1.62 7.99 -4.29
CA VAL A 178 1.63 6.58 -4.72
C VAL A 178 0.51 5.80 -4.03
N SER A 179 0.38 5.95 -2.71
CA SER A 179 -0.69 5.31 -1.93
C SER A 179 -2.07 5.79 -2.35
N ILE A 180 -2.22 7.07 -2.67
CA ILE A 180 -3.49 7.65 -3.13
C ILE A 180 -3.89 7.12 -4.51
N ILE A 181 -2.94 6.93 -5.43
CA ILE A 181 -3.22 6.33 -6.73
C ILE A 181 -3.67 4.86 -6.57
N ILE A 182 -3.02 4.09 -5.68
CA ILE A 182 -3.45 2.73 -5.36
C ILE A 182 -4.86 2.74 -4.77
N LEU A 183 -5.12 3.62 -3.81
CA LEU A 183 -6.44 3.81 -3.21
C LEU A 183 -7.51 4.13 -4.26
N ALA A 184 -7.22 5.06 -5.16
CA ALA A 184 -8.13 5.45 -6.24
C ALA A 184 -8.41 4.29 -7.20
N GLY A 185 -7.39 3.46 -7.51
CA GLY A 185 -7.52 2.26 -8.30
C GLY A 185 -8.47 1.24 -7.67
N ILE A 186 -8.29 0.96 -6.38
CA ILE A 186 -9.12 0.01 -5.65
C ILE A 186 -10.57 0.51 -5.54
N ILE A 187 -10.78 1.77 -5.12
CA ILE A 187 -12.12 2.35 -4.98
C ILE A 187 -12.87 2.35 -6.32
N ALA A 188 -12.17 2.59 -7.41
CA ALA A 188 -12.79 2.63 -8.74
C ALA A 188 -13.36 1.27 -9.19
N ARG A 189 -12.90 0.15 -8.63
CA ARG A 189 -13.42 -1.19 -8.91
C ARG A 189 -14.55 -1.62 -8.00
N LEU A 190 -14.68 -1.05 -6.81
CA LEU A 190 -15.72 -1.44 -5.85
C LEU A 190 -17.13 -1.49 -6.47
N PRO A 191 -17.60 -0.50 -7.28
CA PRO A 191 -18.91 -0.59 -7.88
C PRO A 191 -19.11 -1.82 -8.77
N MET A 192 -18.10 -2.19 -9.58
CA MET A 192 -18.15 -3.38 -10.43
C MET A 192 -18.18 -4.67 -9.61
N GLU A 193 -17.41 -4.75 -8.53
CA GLU A 193 -17.39 -5.90 -7.62
C GLU A 193 -18.77 -6.06 -6.94
N PHE A 194 -19.42 -4.98 -6.55
CA PHE A 194 -20.80 -5.03 -6.02
C PHE A 194 -21.81 -5.53 -7.07
N ILE A 195 -21.71 -5.07 -8.33
CA ILE A 195 -22.57 -5.56 -9.42
C ILE A 195 -22.35 -7.05 -9.65
N GLN A 196 -21.11 -7.53 -9.66
CA GLN A 196 -20.80 -8.96 -9.82
C GLN A 196 -21.36 -9.82 -8.68
N VAL A 197 -21.29 -9.32 -7.42
CA VAL A 197 -21.94 -9.99 -6.29
C VAL A 197 -23.46 -10.06 -6.50
N TYR A 198 -24.07 -8.99 -6.94
CA TYR A 198 -25.51 -8.95 -7.21
C TYR A 198 -25.90 -9.95 -8.31
N GLU A 199 -25.19 -9.94 -9.44
CA GLU A 199 -25.46 -10.84 -10.56
C GLU A 199 -25.26 -12.31 -10.18
N SER A 200 -24.15 -12.63 -9.49
CA SER A 200 -23.82 -14.03 -9.15
C SER A 200 -24.66 -14.62 -8.01
N GLN A 201 -25.18 -13.80 -7.11
CA GLN A 201 -25.87 -14.30 -5.90
C GLN A 201 -27.37 -14.05 -5.92
N ILE A 202 -27.85 -13.02 -6.60
CA ILE A 202 -29.27 -12.60 -6.52
C ILE A 202 -30.00 -12.87 -7.81
N LYS A 203 -29.41 -12.56 -8.98
CA LYS A 203 -30.10 -12.59 -10.29
C LYS A 203 -30.57 -14.01 -10.68
N ASP A 204 -29.72 -15.03 -10.41
CA ASP A 204 -29.99 -16.42 -10.79
C ASP A 204 -30.27 -17.33 -9.58
N ALA A 205 -30.70 -16.75 -8.45
CA ALA A 205 -30.92 -17.50 -7.22
C ALA A 205 -32.25 -18.26 -7.24
N GLU A 206 -32.21 -19.57 -7.07
CA GLU A 206 -33.39 -20.41 -6.86
C GLU A 206 -34.20 -20.02 -5.62
N ASN A 207 -33.49 -19.54 -4.56
CA ASN A 207 -34.09 -19.09 -3.30
C ASN A 207 -33.61 -17.67 -2.95
N LEU A 208 -34.44 -16.68 -3.26
CA LEU A 208 -34.14 -15.26 -3.02
C LEU A 208 -33.81 -14.93 -1.57
N THR A 209 -34.50 -15.59 -0.61
CA THR A 209 -34.26 -15.37 0.83
C THR A 209 -32.87 -15.80 1.28
N LEU A 210 -32.38 -16.96 0.80
CA LEU A 210 -31.03 -17.44 1.09
C LEU A 210 -29.97 -16.58 0.40
N ALA A 211 -30.24 -16.08 -0.80
CA ALA A 211 -29.36 -15.19 -1.51
C ALA A 211 -29.18 -13.84 -0.79
N ILE A 212 -30.27 -13.22 -0.35
CA ILE A 212 -30.24 -11.98 0.45
C ILE A 212 -29.50 -12.21 1.75
N LEU A 213 -29.76 -13.33 2.45
CA LEU A 213 -29.07 -13.65 3.70
C LEU A 213 -27.54 -13.74 3.51
N LYS A 214 -27.08 -14.39 2.42
CA LYS A 214 -25.64 -14.46 2.09
C LYS A 214 -25.04 -13.07 1.87
N VAL A 215 -25.69 -12.21 1.10
CA VAL A 215 -25.21 -10.86 0.81
C VAL A 215 -25.15 -10.01 2.09
N VAL A 216 -26.14 -10.15 2.98
CA VAL A 216 -26.15 -9.45 4.29
C VAL A 216 -24.99 -9.94 5.16
N ILE A 217 -24.71 -11.24 5.21
CA ILE A 217 -23.58 -11.80 5.95
C ILE A 217 -22.25 -11.25 5.39
N VAL A 218 -22.09 -11.21 4.07
CA VAL A 218 -20.91 -10.62 3.42
C VAL A 218 -20.72 -9.17 3.85
N ALA A 219 -21.79 -8.37 3.80
CA ALA A 219 -21.74 -6.95 4.19
C ALA A 219 -21.35 -6.78 5.67
N ILE A 220 -21.90 -7.61 6.58
CA ILE A 220 -21.53 -7.58 7.99
C ILE A 220 -20.04 -7.93 8.19
N ILE A 221 -19.53 -8.93 7.48
CA ILE A 221 -18.12 -9.33 7.55
C ILE A 221 -17.23 -8.19 7.05
N VAL A 222 -17.55 -7.57 5.91
CA VAL A 222 -16.79 -6.43 5.36
C VAL A 222 -16.75 -5.27 6.36
N ILE A 223 -17.88 -4.90 6.96
CA ILE A 223 -17.95 -3.85 7.99
C ILE A 223 -17.13 -4.25 9.22
N GLY A 224 -17.21 -5.52 9.65
CA GLY A 224 -16.41 -6.04 10.76
C GLY A 224 -14.90 -5.97 10.49
N ILE A 225 -14.45 -6.30 9.28
CA ILE A 225 -13.05 -6.19 8.85
C ILE A 225 -12.61 -4.72 8.88
N VAL A 226 -13.41 -3.81 8.31
CA VAL A 226 -13.11 -2.37 8.31
C VAL A 226 -12.96 -1.85 9.74
N ALA A 227 -13.90 -2.18 10.63
CA ALA A 227 -13.86 -1.77 12.03
C ALA A 227 -12.61 -2.31 12.76
N ALA A 228 -12.27 -3.59 12.54
CA ALA A 228 -11.09 -4.22 13.12
C ALA A 228 -9.79 -3.57 12.62
N VAL A 229 -9.71 -3.26 11.30
CA VAL A 229 -8.56 -2.58 10.71
C VAL A 229 -8.40 -1.17 11.27
N VAL A 230 -9.47 -0.39 11.38
CA VAL A 230 -9.46 0.95 12.00
C VAL A 230 -8.96 0.87 13.44
N TYR A 231 -9.52 -0.04 14.23
CA TYR A 231 -9.12 -0.22 15.63
C TYR A 231 -7.63 -0.55 15.77
N MET A 232 -7.12 -1.46 14.94
CA MET A 232 -5.72 -1.87 14.99
C MET A 232 -4.75 -0.80 14.49
N GLN A 233 -5.14 -0.01 13.48
CA GLN A 233 -4.34 1.10 12.94
C GLN A 233 -4.26 2.30 13.90
N GLU A 234 -5.25 2.45 14.78
CA GLU A 234 -5.27 3.49 15.80
C GLU A 234 -4.67 3.07 17.12
N ALA A 235 -4.47 1.75 17.32
CA ALA A 235 -3.91 1.20 18.54
C ALA A 235 -2.48 1.69 18.78
N ILE A 236 -2.23 2.35 19.92
CA ILE A 236 -0.96 2.94 20.30
C ILE A 236 -0.54 2.44 21.69
N ARG A 237 0.68 1.92 21.79
CA ARG A 237 1.33 1.66 23.08
C ARG A 237 2.05 2.93 23.56
N LYS A 238 1.63 3.49 24.68
CA LYS A 238 2.24 4.67 25.32
C LYS A 238 3.34 4.21 26.27
N ILE A 239 4.59 4.57 26.01
CA ILE A 239 5.73 4.32 26.94
C ILE A 239 5.94 5.60 27.74
N PRO A 240 5.89 5.57 29.08
CA PRO A 240 6.15 6.76 29.88
C PRO A 240 7.61 7.19 29.77
N ILE A 241 7.82 8.48 29.57
CA ILE A 241 9.14 9.12 29.52
C ILE A 241 9.16 10.26 30.51
N GLN A 242 10.29 10.41 31.23
CA GLN A 242 10.54 11.53 32.11
C GLN A 242 11.69 12.36 31.57
N TYR A 243 11.52 13.67 31.60
CA TYR A 243 12.60 14.59 31.33
C TYR A 243 13.41 14.86 32.61
N SER A 244 14.73 14.92 32.48
CA SER A 244 15.59 15.39 33.55
C SER A 244 15.19 16.81 33.95
N GLN A 245 15.13 17.09 35.25
CA GLN A 245 14.74 18.41 35.76
C GLN A 245 15.71 19.47 35.23
N GLN A 246 15.22 20.38 34.40
CA GLN A 246 15.93 21.58 34.02
C GLN A 246 15.71 22.64 35.11
N ARG A 247 16.79 23.06 35.79
CA ARG A 247 16.77 24.24 36.65
C ARG A 247 16.74 25.48 35.76
N ALA A 248 15.59 26.12 35.64
CA ALA A 248 15.49 27.46 35.08
C ALA A 248 15.44 28.48 36.26
N GLY A 249 16.60 28.92 36.71
CA GLY A 249 16.72 29.87 37.81
C GLY A 249 16.24 29.31 39.17
N ARG A 250 15.58 30.14 39.98
CA ARG A 250 15.03 29.78 41.31
C ARG A 250 13.74 28.95 41.30
N ARG A 251 13.10 28.73 40.13
CA ARG A 251 11.90 27.92 40.02
C ARG A 251 12.21 26.52 39.50
N MET A 252 11.93 25.51 40.31
CA MET A 252 11.89 24.12 39.87
C MET A 252 10.64 23.96 38.94
N LEU A 253 10.86 23.82 37.65
CA LEU A 253 9.84 23.30 36.75
C LEU A 253 9.75 21.80 37.03
N GLY A 254 8.61 21.35 37.57
CA GLY A 254 8.35 19.95 37.88
C GLY A 254 8.64 19.04 36.70
N ALA A 255 9.07 17.80 36.95
CA ALA A 255 9.31 16.79 35.96
C ALA A 255 8.06 16.60 35.08
N ARG A 256 8.10 17.04 33.81
CA ARG A 256 7.05 16.79 32.87
C ARG A 256 7.14 15.32 32.44
N SER A 257 6.14 14.54 32.81
CA SER A 257 5.97 13.21 32.29
C SER A 257 5.29 13.32 30.92
N THR A 258 5.85 12.71 29.90
CA THR A 258 5.25 12.58 28.57
C THR A 258 5.29 11.13 28.16
N TYR A 259 4.70 10.82 27.01
CA TYR A 259 4.66 9.45 26.51
C TYR A 259 5.30 9.36 25.12
N LEU A 260 6.06 8.29 24.89
CA LEU A 260 6.50 7.89 23.56
C LEU A 260 5.39 6.99 22.98
N PRO A 261 4.66 7.44 21.95
CA PRO A 261 3.63 6.62 21.32
C PRO A 261 4.27 5.67 20.31
N LEU A 262 4.11 4.36 20.51
CA LEU A 262 4.46 3.33 19.53
C LEU A 262 3.18 2.73 18.95
N LYS A 263 3.03 2.77 17.63
CA LYS A 263 1.88 2.14 16.96
C LYS A 263 2.00 0.62 17.06
N VAL A 264 0.90 -0.09 17.28
CA VAL A 264 0.87 -1.56 17.28
C VAL A 264 1.17 -2.07 15.88
N ASN A 265 0.54 -1.50 14.86
CA ASN A 265 0.89 -1.74 13.47
C ASN A 265 1.77 -0.60 12.94
N SER A 266 3.07 -0.62 13.30
CA SER A 266 4.05 0.35 12.80
C SER A 266 4.41 0.11 11.33
N ALA A 267 4.27 -1.12 10.85
CA ALA A 267 4.56 -1.50 9.47
C ALA A 267 3.47 -1.02 8.47
N GLY A 268 2.27 -0.70 8.93
CA GLY A 268 1.16 -0.34 8.06
C GLY A 268 0.72 -1.50 7.17
N VAL A 269 0.41 -1.21 5.90
CA VAL A 269 -0.03 -2.20 4.90
C VAL A 269 1.08 -2.66 3.96
N ILE A 270 2.25 -2.03 4.02
CA ILE A 270 3.37 -2.27 3.10
C ILE A 270 3.82 -3.73 3.11
N PRO A 271 3.94 -4.43 4.26
CA PRO A 271 4.32 -5.85 4.28
C PRO A 271 3.38 -6.76 3.48
N VAL A 272 2.08 -6.45 3.49
CA VAL A 272 1.08 -7.21 2.74
C VAL A 272 1.29 -7.04 1.23
N ILE A 273 1.53 -5.80 0.80
CA ILE A 273 1.82 -5.48 -0.60
C ILE A 273 3.13 -6.18 -1.05
N PHE A 274 4.15 -6.21 -0.19
CA PHE A 274 5.41 -6.89 -0.44
C PHE A 274 5.24 -8.41 -0.57
N ALA A 275 4.46 -9.02 0.30
CA ALA A 275 4.17 -10.44 0.24
C ALA A 275 3.46 -10.81 -1.07
N ILE A 276 2.48 -10.01 -1.51
CA ILE A 276 1.80 -10.20 -2.79
C ILE A 276 2.79 -10.05 -3.96
N ALA A 277 3.58 -8.97 -3.98
CA ALA A 277 4.54 -8.75 -5.05
C ALA A 277 5.56 -9.88 -5.15
N PHE A 278 6.02 -10.42 -4.01
CA PHE A 278 6.96 -11.53 -3.98
C PHE A 278 6.34 -12.83 -4.52
N LEU A 279 5.10 -13.14 -4.15
CA LEU A 279 4.37 -14.31 -4.66
C LEU A 279 4.06 -14.24 -6.15
N GLN A 280 4.01 -13.02 -6.70
CA GLN A 280 3.78 -12.82 -8.13
C GLN A 280 5.02 -13.07 -9.00
N LEU A 281 6.24 -13.00 -8.44
CA LEU A 281 7.48 -13.19 -9.20
C LEU A 281 7.54 -14.56 -9.91
N PRO A 282 7.30 -15.72 -9.25
CA PRO A 282 7.33 -17.02 -9.91
C PRO A 282 6.32 -17.12 -11.06
N ARG A 283 5.16 -16.51 -10.89
CA ARG A 283 4.10 -16.53 -11.90
C ARG A 283 4.45 -15.68 -13.11
N THR A 284 5.06 -14.52 -12.89
CA THR A 284 5.56 -13.66 -13.97
C THR A 284 6.61 -14.40 -14.79
N ILE A 285 7.47 -15.20 -14.15
CA ILE A 285 8.45 -16.04 -14.84
C ILE A 285 7.75 -17.15 -15.63
N ALA A 286 6.69 -17.76 -15.11
CA ALA A 286 5.96 -18.84 -15.79
C ALA A 286 5.27 -18.40 -17.08
N ILE A 287 4.98 -17.12 -17.24
CA ILE A 287 4.42 -16.55 -18.48
C ILE A 287 5.36 -16.77 -19.68
N PHE A 288 6.68 -16.84 -19.45
CA PHE A 288 7.66 -17.10 -20.52
C PHE A 288 7.65 -18.53 -21.06
N ALA A 289 7.16 -19.48 -20.26
CA ALA A 289 7.15 -20.89 -20.65
C ALA A 289 5.76 -21.51 -20.43
N PRO A 290 4.74 -21.06 -21.20
CA PRO A 290 3.35 -21.51 -21.02
C PRO A 290 3.18 -23.00 -21.26
N ASN A 291 4.01 -23.60 -22.12
CA ASN A 291 3.94 -25.01 -22.51
C ASN A 291 4.72 -25.95 -21.57
N ASN A 292 5.37 -25.43 -20.53
CA ASN A 292 6.14 -26.24 -19.58
C ASN A 292 5.24 -26.67 -18.42
N GLU A 293 4.64 -27.86 -18.52
CA GLU A 293 3.74 -28.41 -17.50
C GLU A 293 4.37 -28.47 -16.09
N LYS A 294 5.66 -28.80 -16.01
CA LYS A 294 6.36 -28.86 -14.71
C LYS A 294 6.42 -27.49 -14.03
N LEU A 295 6.71 -26.45 -14.81
CA LEU A 295 6.81 -25.08 -14.31
C LEU A 295 5.42 -24.55 -13.93
N GLN A 296 4.39 -24.81 -14.73
CA GLN A 296 3.01 -24.47 -14.42
C GLN A 296 2.51 -25.16 -13.14
N ARG A 297 2.85 -26.43 -12.95
CA ARG A 297 2.53 -27.18 -11.72
C ARG A 297 3.25 -26.62 -10.49
N ILE A 298 4.53 -26.23 -10.60
CA ILE A 298 5.26 -25.60 -9.49
C ILE A 298 4.61 -24.27 -9.15
N VAL A 299 4.28 -23.45 -10.15
CA VAL A 299 3.71 -22.13 -9.94
C VAL A 299 2.29 -22.19 -9.36
N SER A 300 1.50 -23.22 -9.71
CA SER A 300 0.17 -23.41 -9.13
C SER A 300 0.21 -23.60 -7.60
N TYR A 301 1.29 -24.14 -7.03
CA TYR A 301 1.45 -24.24 -5.58
C TYR A 301 1.62 -22.88 -4.89
N PHE A 302 2.03 -21.83 -5.62
CA PHE A 302 2.10 -20.45 -5.10
C PHE A 302 0.77 -19.72 -5.19
N ASP A 303 -0.30 -20.37 -5.69
CA ASP A 303 -1.63 -19.78 -5.78
C ASP A 303 -2.30 -19.72 -4.39
N PHE A 304 -3.08 -18.66 -4.17
CA PHE A 304 -3.89 -18.51 -2.95
C PHE A 304 -4.97 -19.59 -2.82
N SER A 305 -5.29 -20.29 -3.90
CA SER A 305 -6.21 -21.43 -3.89
C SER A 305 -5.60 -22.68 -3.25
N HIS A 306 -4.27 -22.77 -3.17
CA HIS A 306 -3.56 -23.87 -2.54
C HIS A 306 -3.14 -23.54 -1.10
N VAL A 307 -3.26 -24.52 -0.21
CA VAL A 307 -2.85 -24.39 1.21
C VAL A 307 -1.39 -23.94 1.33
N LEU A 308 -0.50 -24.46 0.48
CA LEU A 308 0.93 -24.07 0.47
C LEU A 308 1.12 -22.59 0.12
N GLY A 309 0.45 -22.10 -0.93
CA GLY A 309 0.53 -20.69 -1.33
C GLY A 309 -0.01 -19.77 -0.24
N LEU A 310 -1.13 -20.13 0.38
CA LEU A 310 -1.74 -19.38 1.46
C LEU A 310 -0.85 -19.38 2.72
N THR A 311 -0.24 -20.52 3.07
CA THR A 311 0.71 -20.61 4.19
C THR A 311 1.95 -19.77 3.92
N LEU A 312 2.51 -19.86 2.72
CA LEU A 312 3.67 -19.04 2.32
C LEU A 312 3.34 -17.55 2.37
N TYR A 313 2.14 -17.16 1.94
CA TYR A 313 1.66 -15.78 2.04
C TYR A 313 1.64 -15.26 3.48
N VAL A 314 1.10 -16.05 4.42
CA VAL A 314 1.09 -15.71 5.86
C VAL A 314 2.50 -15.55 6.40
N VAL A 315 3.40 -16.51 6.07
CA VAL A 315 4.80 -16.47 6.52
C VAL A 315 5.51 -15.23 5.97
N LEU A 316 5.29 -14.90 4.69
CA LEU A 316 5.86 -13.70 4.07
C LEU A 316 5.33 -12.42 4.71
N ILE A 317 4.02 -12.32 5.01
CA ILE A 317 3.47 -11.16 5.73
C ILE A 317 4.19 -10.97 7.06
N ILE A 318 4.32 -12.03 7.85
CA ILE A 318 4.98 -11.98 9.16
C ILE A 318 6.45 -11.57 8.99
N ALA A 319 7.17 -12.21 8.08
CA ALA A 319 8.57 -11.90 7.81
C ALA A 319 8.77 -10.43 7.39
N PHE A 320 7.96 -9.95 6.43
CA PHE A 320 8.03 -8.57 5.98
C PHE A 320 7.56 -7.55 7.03
N CYS A 321 6.65 -7.91 7.96
CA CYS A 321 6.30 -7.06 9.09
C CYS A 321 7.51 -6.81 9.99
N TYR A 322 8.22 -7.87 10.39
CA TYR A 322 9.42 -7.74 11.20
C TYR A 322 10.51 -6.96 10.47
N PHE A 323 10.73 -7.31 9.21
CA PHE A 323 11.67 -6.62 8.34
C PHE A 323 11.40 -5.12 8.28
N TYR A 324 10.17 -4.73 7.92
CA TYR A 324 9.81 -3.34 7.69
C TYR A 324 9.84 -2.50 8.97
N VAL A 325 9.40 -3.06 10.10
CA VAL A 325 9.45 -2.36 11.39
C VAL A 325 10.89 -2.03 11.78
N MET A 326 11.84 -2.95 11.56
CA MET A 326 13.26 -2.71 11.85
C MET A 326 13.88 -1.62 10.97
N VAL A 327 13.47 -1.55 9.71
CA VAL A 327 13.95 -0.52 8.78
C VAL A 327 13.35 0.85 9.12
N GLN A 328 12.05 0.90 9.41
CA GLN A 328 11.33 2.16 9.58
C GLN A 328 11.50 2.75 10.98
N VAL A 329 11.45 1.91 12.00
CA VAL A 329 11.58 2.32 13.40
C VAL A 329 12.97 1.92 13.89
N ASN A 330 13.93 2.83 13.81
CA ASN A 330 15.29 2.57 14.28
C ASN A 330 15.39 2.78 15.80
N PRO A 331 15.42 1.70 16.63
CA PRO A 331 15.44 1.82 18.08
C PRO A 331 16.70 2.52 18.62
N GLU A 332 17.85 2.35 17.95
CA GLU A 332 19.11 2.99 18.29
C GLU A 332 18.99 4.52 18.19
N LYS A 333 18.49 5.02 17.03
CA LYS A 333 18.26 6.46 16.85
C LYS A 333 17.23 7.01 17.84
N MET A 334 16.22 6.23 18.19
CA MET A 334 15.22 6.62 19.18
C MET A 334 15.85 6.75 20.57
N ALA A 335 16.65 5.78 21.00
CA ALA A 335 17.34 5.80 22.28
C ALA A 335 18.35 6.95 22.36
N ASP A 336 19.09 7.21 21.29
CA ASP A 336 20.03 8.34 21.20
C ASP A 336 19.33 9.70 21.24
N ASN A 337 18.19 9.85 20.56
CA ASN A 337 17.39 11.06 20.58
C ASN A 337 16.86 11.35 22.01
N LEU A 338 16.35 10.31 22.70
CA LEU A 338 15.93 10.43 24.09
C LEU A 338 17.09 10.88 24.98
N ARG A 339 18.26 10.28 24.81
CA ARG A 339 19.47 10.66 25.58
C ARG A 339 19.88 12.11 25.31
N LYS A 340 19.91 12.54 24.02
CA LYS A 340 20.27 13.91 23.64
C LYS A 340 19.27 14.94 24.18
N GLN A 341 18.01 14.59 24.33
CA GLN A 341 16.95 15.44 24.90
C GLN A 341 16.94 15.43 26.45
N GLY A 342 17.84 14.69 27.07
CA GLY A 342 17.86 14.54 28.55
C GLY A 342 16.64 13.79 29.08
N SER A 343 15.99 13.01 28.27
CA SER A 343 14.83 12.21 28.63
C SER A 343 15.19 10.73 28.81
N PHE A 344 14.50 10.06 29.72
CA PHE A 344 14.75 8.65 30.02
C PHE A 344 13.44 7.91 30.31
N VAL A 345 13.48 6.60 30.11
CA VAL A 345 12.38 5.71 30.51
C VAL A 345 12.56 5.34 31.97
N PRO A 346 11.55 5.54 32.85
CA PRO A 346 11.64 5.17 34.25
C PRO A 346 12.05 3.71 34.42
N GLY A 347 13.04 3.47 35.27
CA GLY A 347 13.58 2.13 35.56
C GLY A 347 14.55 1.57 34.53
N VAL A 348 14.85 2.29 33.42
CA VAL A 348 15.78 1.84 32.37
C VAL A 348 16.95 2.83 32.24
N ARG A 349 18.20 2.33 32.28
CA ARG A 349 19.38 3.18 32.08
C ARG A 349 19.40 3.76 30.66
N PRO A 350 19.66 5.08 30.50
CA PRO A 350 19.79 5.72 29.18
C PRO A 350 20.88 5.07 28.33
N GLY A 351 20.67 5.05 27.00
CA GLY A 351 21.61 4.47 26.04
C GLY A 351 21.23 3.03 25.63
N LYS A 352 22.19 2.13 25.57
CA LYS A 352 22.03 0.77 25.03
C LYS A 352 20.94 -0.08 25.72
N LYS A 353 20.69 0.15 27.01
CA LYS A 353 19.59 -0.53 27.74
C LYS A 353 18.23 -0.01 27.32
N THR A 354 18.09 1.28 27.02
CA THR A 354 16.86 1.88 26.49
C THR A 354 16.58 1.36 25.08
N GLU A 355 17.61 1.23 24.24
CA GLU A 355 17.50 0.62 22.92
C GLU A 355 16.96 -0.82 23.01
N GLN A 356 17.57 -1.67 23.85
CA GLN A 356 17.15 -3.05 24.06
C GLN A 356 15.69 -3.14 24.55
N TYR A 357 15.30 -2.25 25.46
CA TYR A 357 13.95 -2.18 25.98
C TYR A 357 12.93 -1.81 24.89
N ILE A 358 13.22 -0.78 24.09
CA ILE A 358 12.36 -0.35 22.99
C ILE A 358 12.27 -1.45 21.93
N THR A 359 13.39 -2.09 21.57
CA THR A 359 13.45 -3.21 20.63
C THR A 359 12.56 -4.37 21.09
N GLY A 360 12.64 -4.74 22.38
CA GLY A 360 11.81 -5.81 22.95
C GLY A 360 10.30 -5.49 22.87
N ILE A 361 9.91 -4.24 23.10
CA ILE A 361 8.53 -3.80 22.93
C ILE A 361 8.09 -3.85 21.45
N LEU A 362 8.92 -3.35 20.54
CA LEU A 362 8.65 -3.36 19.12
C LEU A 362 8.44 -4.79 18.60
N TYR A 363 9.28 -5.75 18.99
CA TYR A 363 9.10 -7.16 18.61
C TYR A 363 7.75 -7.72 19.03
N ARG A 364 7.32 -7.46 20.26
CA ARG A 364 6.03 -7.92 20.77
C ARG A 364 4.85 -7.25 20.05
N LEU A 365 4.94 -5.94 19.80
CA LEU A 365 3.91 -5.22 19.06
C LEU A 365 3.82 -5.71 17.61
N THR A 366 4.97 -5.91 16.96
CA THR A 366 5.04 -6.43 15.59
C THR A 366 4.45 -7.83 15.49
N PHE A 367 4.67 -8.70 16.48
CA PHE A 367 4.07 -10.03 16.51
C PHE A 367 2.53 -9.96 16.47
N VAL A 368 1.94 -9.16 17.36
CA VAL A 368 0.48 -8.97 17.39
C VAL A 368 -0.03 -8.34 16.09
N GLY A 369 0.67 -7.29 15.61
CA GLY A 369 0.32 -6.62 14.35
C GLY A 369 0.41 -7.52 13.13
N SER A 370 1.44 -8.37 13.04
CA SER A 370 1.65 -9.28 11.91
C SER A 370 0.61 -10.40 11.85
N ILE A 371 0.25 -10.99 13.01
CA ILE A 371 -0.82 -12.00 13.08
C ILE A 371 -2.15 -11.38 12.66
N PHE A 372 -2.44 -10.17 13.14
CA PHE A 372 -3.66 -9.46 12.76
C PHE A 372 -3.71 -9.21 11.25
N LEU A 373 -2.62 -8.66 10.65
CA LEU A 373 -2.54 -8.42 9.22
C LEU A 373 -2.70 -9.70 8.40
N ALA A 374 -2.05 -10.79 8.82
CA ALA A 374 -2.16 -12.08 8.17
C ALA A 374 -3.60 -12.61 8.24
N ALA A 375 -4.24 -12.57 9.43
CA ALA A 375 -5.60 -12.99 9.61
C ALA A 375 -6.59 -12.21 8.72
N VAL A 376 -6.50 -10.88 8.72
CA VAL A 376 -7.38 -10.02 7.91
C VAL A 376 -7.12 -10.19 6.41
N SER A 377 -5.88 -10.47 5.99
CA SER A 377 -5.55 -10.69 4.59
C SER A 377 -6.06 -12.03 4.05
N VAL A 378 -6.09 -13.05 4.90
CA VAL A 378 -6.49 -14.43 4.54
C VAL A 378 -8.00 -14.65 4.69
N LEU A 379 -8.63 -13.99 5.65
CA LEU A 379 -10.04 -14.18 6.00
C LEU A 379 -10.99 -14.08 4.79
N PRO A 380 -10.88 -13.09 3.89
CA PRO A 380 -11.73 -13.03 2.70
C PRO A 380 -11.50 -14.18 1.72
N THR A 381 -10.26 -14.64 1.55
CA THR A 381 -9.94 -15.79 0.68
C THR A 381 -10.63 -17.06 1.19
N ILE A 382 -10.61 -17.30 2.51
CA ILE A 382 -11.31 -18.40 3.13
C ILE A 382 -12.83 -18.23 2.95
N PHE A 383 -13.31 -17.01 3.16
CA PHE A 383 -14.74 -16.72 3.08
C PHE A 383 -15.29 -16.88 1.65
N THR A 384 -14.59 -16.39 0.62
CA THR A 384 -14.99 -16.57 -0.78
C THR A 384 -15.05 -18.04 -1.16
N SER A 385 -14.13 -18.86 -0.65
CA SER A 385 -14.15 -20.32 -0.86
C SER A 385 -15.35 -20.99 -0.20
N ILE A 386 -15.69 -20.61 1.04
CA ILE A 386 -16.83 -21.19 1.78
C ILE A 386 -18.17 -20.73 1.20
N ALA A 387 -18.27 -19.45 0.84
CA ALA A 387 -19.51 -18.87 0.30
C ALA A 387 -19.72 -19.19 -1.20
N LYS A 388 -18.76 -19.88 -1.84
CA LYS A 388 -18.76 -20.17 -3.28
C LYS A 388 -19.01 -18.91 -4.12
N LEU A 389 -18.40 -17.80 -3.73
CA LEU A 389 -18.44 -16.57 -4.49
C LEU A 389 -17.53 -16.70 -5.74
N PRO A 390 -17.87 -16.04 -6.86
CA PRO A 390 -16.99 -16.01 -8.03
C PRO A 390 -15.60 -15.51 -7.64
N ALA A 391 -14.56 -16.12 -8.21
CA ALA A 391 -13.18 -15.71 -7.94
C ALA A 391 -12.87 -14.27 -8.40
N SER A 392 -13.73 -13.70 -9.26
CA SER A 392 -13.70 -12.29 -9.67
C SER A 392 -14.11 -11.33 -8.55
N VAL A 393 -14.89 -11.80 -7.55
CA VAL A 393 -15.31 -11.02 -6.39
C VAL A 393 -14.22 -11.11 -5.33
N GLN A 394 -13.12 -10.45 -5.61
CA GLN A 394 -12.04 -10.25 -4.62
C GLN A 394 -12.31 -9.00 -3.77
N ILE A 395 -13.51 -8.89 -3.14
CA ILE A 395 -13.72 -7.95 -2.05
C ILE A 395 -12.80 -8.43 -0.91
N GLY A 396 -11.50 -8.34 -1.16
CA GLY A 396 -10.47 -8.98 -0.39
C GLY A 396 -9.99 -8.10 0.76
N GLY A 397 -9.61 -8.74 1.86
CA GLY A 397 -9.04 -8.09 3.02
C GLY A 397 -7.86 -7.18 2.68
N THR A 398 -7.06 -7.54 1.69
CA THR A 398 -5.91 -6.73 1.26
C THR A 398 -6.35 -5.38 0.68
N SER A 399 -7.33 -5.36 -0.21
CA SER A 399 -7.86 -4.11 -0.79
C SER A 399 -8.50 -3.24 0.30
N LEU A 400 -9.30 -3.83 1.19
CA LEU A 400 -9.92 -3.10 2.31
C LEU A 400 -8.88 -2.58 3.31
N ILE A 401 -7.85 -3.38 3.64
CA ILE A 401 -6.76 -2.92 4.52
C ILE A 401 -6.07 -1.69 3.91
N ILE A 402 -5.75 -1.75 2.61
CA ILE A 402 -5.08 -0.66 1.91
C ILE A 402 -5.97 0.60 1.90
N VAL A 403 -7.25 0.45 1.52
CA VAL A 403 -8.21 1.57 1.48
C VAL A 403 -8.34 2.24 2.85
N VAL A 404 -8.58 1.46 3.89
CA VAL A 404 -8.77 1.99 5.25
C VAL A 404 -7.49 2.64 5.78
N SER A 405 -6.34 1.99 5.59
CA SER A 405 -5.06 2.49 6.10
C SER A 405 -4.61 3.78 5.41
N VAL A 406 -4.72 3.84 4.08
CA VAL A 406 -4.35 5.04 3.31
C VAL A 406 -5.32 6.18 3.63
N ALA A 407 -6.62 5.91 3.77
CA ALA A 407 -7.60 6.91 4.16
C ALA A 407 -7.30 7.47 5.56
N LEU A 408 -7.04 6.61 6.55
CA LEU A 408 -6.69 7.02 7.91
C LEU A 408 -5.37 7.83 7.94
N GLU A 409 -4.35 7.39 7.21
CA GLU A 409 -3.07 8.09 7.15
C GLU A 409 -3.24 9.48 6.53
N THR A 410 -4.01 9.58 5.44
CA THR A 410 -4.32 10.85 4.77
C THR A 410 -5.08 11.80 5.69
N VAL A 411 -6.09 11.32 6.43
CA VAL A 411 -6.84 12.11 7.40
C VAL A 411 -5.93 12.57 8.55
N LYS A 412 -5.06 11.70 9.06
CA LYS A 412 -4.09 12.08 10.10
C LYS A 412 -3.12 13.16 9.64
N GLN A 413 -2.59 13.06 8.42
CA GLN A 413 -1.71 14.09 7.84
C GLN A 413 -2.45 15.43 7.68
N LEU A 414 -3.68 15.42 7.21
CA LEU A 414 -4.51 16.62 7.12
C LEU A 414 -4.73 17.28 8.49
N ASN A 415 -5.08 16.49 9.50
CA ASN A 415 -5.30 16.99 10.86
C ASN A 415 -4.02 17.59 11.45
N THR A 416 -2.85 16.97 11.23
CA THR A 416 -1.55 17.47 11.68
C THR A 416 -1.24 18.83 11.03
N GLN A 417 -1.43 18.96 9.71
CA GLN A 417 -1.22 20.23 8.99
C GLN A 417 -2.14 21.35 9.48
N LEU A 418 -3.39 21.03 9.82
CA LEU A 418 -4.32 22.00 10.39
C LEU A 418 -3.91 22.47 11.78
N THR A 419 -3.51 21.55 12.64
CA THR A 419 -3.08 21.86 14.01
C THR A 419 -1.84 22.73 14.00
N GLU A 420 -0.87 22.41 13.13
CA GLU A 420 0.37 23.19 12.98
C GLU A 420 0.09 24.63 12.52
N LYS A 421 -0.86 24.83 11.59
CA LYS A 421 -1.27 26.16 11.12
C LYS A 421 -2.02 26.96 12.17
N ASN A 422 -2.93 26.34 12.89
CA ASN A 422 -3.63 27.00 13.98
C ASN A 422 -2.64 27.51 15.04
N TYR A 423 -1.62 26.71 15.34
CA TYR A 423 -0.57 27.11 16.30
C TYR A 423 0.30 28.28 15.78
N ARG A 424 0.68 28.28 14.48
CA ARG A 424 1.39 29.41 13.86
C ARG A 424 0.55 30.68 13.83
N SER A 425 -0.74 30.58 13.54
CA SER A 425 -1.66 31.72 13.58
C SER A 425 -1.76 32.35 14.97
N PHE A 426 -1.73 31.53 16.04
CA PHE A 426 -1.71 32.01 17.42
C PHE A 426 -0.40 32.74 17.76
N ILE A 427 0.75 32.25 17.32
CA ILE A 427 2.06 32.85 17.61
C ILE A 427 2.26 34.15 16.82
N THR A 428 1.78 34.24 15.59
CA THR A 428 1.97 35.43 14.73
C THR A 428 0.93 36.54 14.95
N GLY A 429 -0.03 36.37 15.89
CA GLY A 429 -1.06 37.36 16.19
C GLY A 429 -2.03 37.69 15.02
N ARG A 430 -1.89 36.97 13.91
CA ARG A 430 -2.74 37.16 12.73
C ARG A 430 -4.01 36.33 12.92
N LYS A 431 -5.08 37.00 13.42
CA LYS A 431 -6.44 36.43 13.38
C LYS A 431 -6.71 36.00 11.94
N GLY A 432 -6.97 34.68 11.76
CA GLY A 432 -7.32 34.12 10.46
C GLY A 432 -8.42 34.99 9.82
N GLY A 433 -8.10 35.48 8.63
CA GLY A 433 -9.03 36.27 7.86
C GLY A 433 -10.35 35.51 7.63
N LYS A 434 -11.43 36.28 7.73
CA LYS A 434 -12.81 35.89 7.45
C LYS A 434 -12.98 35.25 6.08
#